data_04000288bbda6f9ee18117dc07e351f0
#
_entry.id   04000288bbda6f9ee18117dc07e351f0
#
_cell.length_a   1.000
_cell.length_b   1.000
_cell.length_c   1.000
_cell.angle_alpha   90.00
_cell.angle_beta   90.00
_cell.angle_gamma   90.00
#
_symmetry.space_group_name_H-M   'P 1'
#
loop_
_entity.id
_entity.type
_entity.pdbx_description
1 polymer ?
#
loop_
_entity_poly.entity_id
_entity_poly.type
_entity_poly.pdbx_seq_one_letter_code
_entity_poly.pdbx_strand_id
1 'polypeptide(L)'
;RDPEYAQALAKAGLDIVFLQFDGTRQEIYEKLRGRPLLEEKIRAIDVCASLGLGVTLVPTVVPGVNTENLGELVAFAKTRVPGVRGIHFQPGSYFGRCPEGSRARYTLDDLMADLSEQGGIPLDSFMPSQCDHPLCGFHANFLVEPTGGLRPLPNITHSAQKKCGAPHNREYVARHWRRYPLSCL
;
A
#
# COMPACT_ATOMS: atom_id res chain seq x y z
N ARG A 1 -4.76 16.69 -8.39
CA ARG A 1 -4.58 18.02 -9.00
C ARG A 1 -5.89 18.77 -9.07
N ASP A 2 -6.99 18.10 -9.39
CA ASP A 2 -8.30 18.68 -9.60
C ASP A 2 -9.27 18.16 -8.52
N PRO A 3 -9.61 18.97 -7.52
CA PRO A 3 -10.55 18.56 -6.46
C PRO A 3 -11.97 18.31 -6.99
N GLU A 4 -12.41 19.03 -8.03
CA GLU A 4 -13.74 18.84 -8.62
C GLU A 4 -13.85 17.48 -9.30
N TYR A 5 -12.79 17.06 -9.99
CA TYR A 5 -12.71 15.72 -10.57
C TYR A 5 -12.76 14.63 -9.48
N ALA A 6 -11.99 14.79 -8.40
CA ALA A 6 -12.04 13.85 -7.27
C ALA A 6 -13.44 13.77 -6.65
N GLN A 7 -14.13 14.91 -6.51
CA GLN A 7 -15.51 14.97 -6.01
C GLN A 7 -16.49 14.27 -6.95
N ALA A 8 -16.33 14.45 -8.28
CA ALA A 8 -17.14 13.76 -9.27
C ALA A 8 -16.97 12.24 -9.18
N LEU A 9 -15.74 11.76 -9.01
CA LEU A 9 -15.47 10.33 -8.80
C LEU A 9 -16.11 9.79 -7.53
N ALA A 10 -16.00 10.52 -6.41
CA ALA A 10 -16.64 10.14 -5.15
C ALA A 10 -18.17 10.06 -5.30
N LYS A 11 -18.79 11.04 -5.97
CA LYS A 11 -20.24 11.03 -6.27
C LYS A 11 -20.63 9.88 -7.19
N ALA A 12 -19.75 9.47 -8.09
CA ALA A 12 -19.98 8.32 -8.96
C ALA A 12 -19.81 6.95 -8.25
N GLY A 13 -19.46 6.95 -6.96
CA GLY A 13 -19.36 5.73 -6.16
C GLY A 13 -17.97 5.15 -6.05
N LEU A 14 -16.91 5.95 -6.29
CA LEU A 14 -15.54 5.52 -6.00
C LEU A 14 -15.33 5.42 -4.49
N ASP A 15 -14.76 4.32 -4.03
CA ASP A 15 -14.51 4.07 -2.60
C ASP A 15 -13.01 4.15 -2.24
N ILE A 16 -12.13 3.73 -3.14
CA ILE A 16 -10.68 3.61 -2.89
C ILE A 16 -9.88 4.11 -4.08
N VAL A 17 -8.76 4.76 -3.77
CA VAL A 17 -7.76 5.22 -4.73
C VAL A 17 -6.44 4.51 -4.47
N PHE A 18 -5.88 3.87 -5.48
CA PHE A 18 -4.49 3.43 -5.48
C PHE A 18 -3.64 4.59 -5.98
N LEU A 19 -2.93 5.22 -5.06
CA LEU A 19 -2.11 6.39 -5.34
C LEU A 19 -0.64 6.01 -5.38
N GLN A 20 0.00 6.16 -6.54
CA GLN A 20 1.43 6.03 -6.63
C GLN A 20 2.11 7.05 -5.69
N PHE A 21 2.89 6.55 -4.72
CA PHE A 21 3.51 7.32 -3.66
C PHE A 21 4.84 6.66 -3.27
N ASP A 22 5.95 7.11 -3.85
CA ASP A 22 7.22 6.38 -3.83
C ASP A 22 8.04 6.58 -2.54
N GLY A 23 7.70 7.57 -1.73
CA GLY A 23 8.41 7.83 -0.47
C GLY A 23 7.98 9.14 0.18
N THR A 24 8.62 9.44 1.31
CA THR A 24 8.36 10.63 2.14
C THR A 24 9.34 11.77 1.87
N ARG A 25 10.29 11.58 0.95
CA ARG A 25 11.35 12.53 0.62
C ARG A 25 11.27 12.96 -0.83
N GLN A 26 11.51 14.25 -1.09
CA GLN A 26 11.40 14.86 -2.43
C GLN A 26 12.37 14.25 -3.44
N GLU A 27 13.61 14.01 -3.03
CA GLU A 27 14.66 13.45 -3.88
C GLU A 27 14.33 12.06 -4.45
N ILE A 28 13.45 11.30 -3.78
CA ILE A 28 12.96 10.01 -4.29
C ILE A 28 12.15 10.23 -5.56
N TYR A 29 11.28 11.24 -5.58
CA TYR A 29 10.48 11.56 -6.75
C TYR A 29 11.32 12.11 -7.90
N GLU A 30 12.30 12.93 -7.61
CA GLU A 30 13.22 13.47 -8.60
C GLU A 30 13.99 12.34 -9.28
N LYS A 31 14.49 11.35 -8.51
CA LYS A 31 15.17 10.18 -9.06
C LYS A 31 14.25 9.24 -9.85
N LEU A 32 13.06 8.94 -9.34
CA LEU A 32 12.17 7.94 -9.94
C LEU A 32 11.24 8.52 -11.00
N ARG A 33 10.88 9.81 -10.90
CA ARG A 33 9.85 10.46 -11.73
C ARG A 33 10.35 11.69 -12.51
N GLY A 34 11.60 12.09 -12.29
CA GLY A 34 12.21 13.22 -12.97
C GLY A 34 11.67 14.60 -12.55
N ARG A 35 10.89 14.68 -11.46
CA ARG A 35 10.32 15.95 -10.98
C ARG A 35 9.84 15.89 -9.53
N PRO A 36 9.74 17.06 -8.85
CA PRO A 36 9.28 17.15 -7.46
C PRO A 36 7.76 16.93 -7.36
N LEU A 37 7.34 15.80 -6.79
CA LEU A 37 5.92 15.42 -6.71
C LEU A 37 5.39 15.27 -5.28
N LEU A 38 6.24 15.29 -4.26
CA LEU A 38 5.85 14.95 -2.89
C LEU A 38 4.66 15.77 -2.39
N GLU A 39 4.72 17.09 -2.48
CA GLU A 39 3.64 17.97 -2.02
C GLU A 39 2.34 17.75 -2.81
N GLU A 40 2.44 17.51 -4.11
CA GLU A 40 1.28 17.22 -4.95
C GLU A 40 0.60 15.93 -4.51
N LYS A 41 1.39 14.91 -4.17
CA LYS A 41 0.88 13.62 -3.67
C LYS A 41 0.24 13.75 -2.28
N ILE A 42 0.84 14.52 -1.38
CA ILE A 42 0.27 14.79 -0.06
C ILE A 42 -1.09 15.50 -0.21
N ARG A 43 -1.17 16.55 -1.03
CA ARG A 43 -2.44 17.23 -1.31
C ARG A 43 -3.50 16.29 -1.88
N ALA A 44 -3.10 15.36 -2.75
CA ALA A 44 -4.03 14.37 -3.29
C ALA A 44 -4.59 13.44 -2.21
N ILE A 45 -3.76 13.02 -1.25
CA ILE A 45 -4.20 12.23 -0.10
C ILE A 45 -5.21 13.02 0.74
N ASP A 46 -4.91 14.30 1.04
CA ASP A 46 -5.76 15.15 1.86
C ASP A 46 -7.12 15.39 1.20
N VAL A 47 -7.15 15.62 -0.12
CA VAL A 47 -8.40 15.74 -0.90
C VAL A 47 -9.19 14.43 -0.85
N CYS A 48 -8.55 13.28 -1.07
CA CYS A 48 -9.24 11.99 -0.98
C CYS A 48 -9.84 11.76 0.41
N ALA A 49 -9.06 12.05 1.45
CA ALA A 49 -9.51 11.89 2.84
C ALA A 49 -10.71 12.80 3.16
N SER A 50 -10.70 14.05 2.71
CA SER A 50 -11.81 15.01 2.91
C SER A 50 -13.11 14.56 2.22
N LEU A 51 -13.00 13.81 1.13
CA LEU A 51 -14.13 13.24 0.39
C LEU A 51 -14.55 11.84 0.91
N GLY A 52 -13.88 11.34 1.94
CA GLY A 52 -14.12 10.01 2.49
C GLY A 52 -13.61 8.86 1.62
N LEU A 53 -12.82 9.14 0.59
CA LEU A 53 -12.15 8.13 -0.23
C LEU A 53 -10.99 7.50 0.55
N GLY A 54 -10.92 6.17 0.54
CA GLY A 54 -9.75 5.47 1.06
C GLY A 54 -8.57 5.58 0.11
N VAL A 55 -7.35 5.69 0.65
CA VAL A 55 -6.13 5.73 -0.16
C VAL A 55 -5.24 4.54 0.19
N THR A 56 -4.82 3.81 -0.83
CA THR A 56 -3.71 2.85 -0.74
C THR A 56 -2.49 3.47 -1.41
N LEU A 57 -1.41 3.63 -0.66
CA LEU A 57 -0.14 4.12 -1.19
C LEU A 57 0.53 3.02 -2.00
N VAL A 58 1.07 3.35 -3.17
CA VAL A 58 1.72 2.38 -4.06
C VAL A 58 3.15 2.85 -4.36
N PRO A 59 4.13 2.53 -3.51
CA PRO A 59 5.53 2.81 -3.79
C PRO A 59 6.14 1.78 -4.74
N THR A 60 6.87 2.25 -5.75
CA THR A 60 7.83 1.43 -6.48
C THR A 60 9.12 1.40 -5.67
N VAL A 61 9.51 0.23 -5.18
CA VAL A 61 10.72 0.08 -4.35
C VAL A 61 11.92 -0.23 -5.22
N VAL A 62 12.94 0.64 -5.15
CA VAL A 62 14.16 0.53 -5.97
C VAL A 62 15.38 0.62 -5.08
N PRO A 63 16.29 -0.40 -5.11
CA PRO A 63 17.52 -0.39 -4.32
C PRO A 63 18.37 0.87 -4.53
N GLY A 64 18.88 1.43 -3.44
CA GLY A 64 19.69 2.65 -3.45
C GLY A 64 18.93 3.92 -3.77
N VAL A 65 17.59 3.87 -3.86
CA VAL A 65 16.72 5.03 -4.06
C VAL A 65 15.79 5.23 -2.88
N ASN A 66 15.01 4.24 -2.50
CA ASN A 66 13.99 4.36 -1.45
C ASN A 66 13.86 3.14 -0.52
N THR A 67 14.75 2.16 -0.62
CA THR A 67 14.77 1.02 0.31
C THR A 67 14.99 1.44 1.77
N GLU A 68 15.73 2.54 2.00
CA GLU A 68 15.97 3.10 3.33
C GLU A 68 14.83 4.00 3.85
N ASN A 69 13.77 4.16 3.06
CA ASN A 69 12.63 5.02 3.39
C ASN A 69 11.37 4.23 3.79
N LEU A 70 11.43 2.91 3.84
CA LEU A 70 10.27 2.05 4.06
C LEU A 70 9.66 2.26 5.45
N GLY A 71 10.48 2.37 6.48
CA GLY A 71 10.01 2.64 7.84
C GLY A 71 9.33 4.01 7.96
N GLU A 72 9.89 5.05 7.33
CA GLU A 72 9.26 6.38 7.30
C GLU A 72 7.92 6.34 6.55
N LEU A 73 7.83 5.54 5.49
CA LEU A 73 6.59 5.39 4.74
C LEU A 73 5.50 4.71 5.57
N VAL A 74 5.86 3.70 6.35
CA VAL A 74 4.95 3.06 7.31
C VAL A 74 4.51 4.06 8.38
N ALA A 75 5.44 4.81 8.96
CA ALA A 75 5.14 5.85 9.95
C ALA A 75 4.22 6.93 9.37
N PHE A 76 4.48 7.41 8.16
CA PHE A 76 3.63 8.36 7.44
C PHE A 76 2.21 7.84 7.26
N ALA A 77 2.04 6.60 6.80
CA ALA A 77 0.74 5.99 6.60
C ALA A 77 -0.06 5.89 7.92
N LYS A 78 0.59 5.50 9.02
CA LYS A 78 -0.01 5.40 10.35
C LYS A 78 -0.60 6.72 10.82
N THR A 79 0.07 7.85 10.56
CA THR A 79 -0.43 9.17 10.98
C THR A 79 -1.63 9.66 10.17
N ARG A 80 -1.97 8.98 9.07
CA ARG A 80 -3.03 9.39 8.13
C ARG A 80 -4.22 8.45 8.07
N VAL A 81 -4.30 7.51 9.03
CA VAL A 81 -5.49 6.68 9.23
C VAL A 81 -6.63 7.57 9.73
N PRO A 82 -7.88 7.38 9.26
CA PRO A 82 -8.40 6.32 8.37
C PRO A 82 -8.36 6.66 6.87
N GLY A 83 -7.82 7.79 6.46
CA GLY A 83 -7.71 8.20 5.05
C GLY A 83 -6.80 7.26 4.27
N VAL A 84 -5.57 7.07 4.75
CA VAL A 84 -4.66 6.04 4.22
C VAL A 84 -5.00 4.72 4.88
N ARG A 85 -5.30 3.70 4.06
CA ARG A 85 -5.76 2.39 4.51
C ARG A 85 -4.76 1.27 4.31
N GLY A 86 -3.73 1.50 3.51
CA GLY A 86 -2.73 0.50 3.23
C GLY A 86 -1.57 1.03 2.41
N ILE A 87 -0.53 0.21 2.32
CA ILE A 87 0.60 0.42 1.44
C ILE A 87 0.77 -0.85 0.61
N HIS A 88 0.79 -0.69 -0.71
CA HIS A 88 1.03 -1.77 -1.65
C HIS A 88 2.43 -1.63 -2.25
N PHE A 89 3.42 -2.20 -1.58
CA PHE A 89 4.81 -2.15 -2.02
C PHE A 89 5.01 -2.94 -3.30
N GLN A 90 5.68 -2.34 -4.27
CA GLN A 90 5.99 -2.95 -5.56
C GLN A 90 7.50 -2.94 -5.79
N PRO A 91 8.24 -4.02 -5.47
CA PRO A 91 9.63 -4.13 -5.83
C PRO A 91 9.84 -3.92 -7.33
N GLY A 92 10.82 -3.10 -7.68
CA GLY A 92 11.12 -2.77 -9.06
C GLY A 92 11.54 -4.01 -9.85
N SER A 93 10.90 -4.24 -10.98
CA SER A 93 11.21 -5.36 -11.88
C SER A 93 11.77 -4.84 -13.20
N TYR A 94 12.80 -5.49 -13.69
CA TYR A 94 13.52 -5.08 -14.90
C TYR A 94 13.10 -5.95 -16.09
N PHE A 95 12.25 -5.41 -16.96
CA PHE A 95 11.78 -6.06 -18.18
C PHE A 95 11.98 -5.17 -19.41
N GLY A 96 12.21 -5.76 -20.56
CA GLY A 96 12.26 -5.07 -21.83
C GLY A 96 13.29 -3.95 -21.87
N ARG A 97 12.88 -2.73 -22.16
CA ARG A 97 13.75 -1.55 -22.23
C ARG A 97 14.00 -1.02 -20.81
N CYS A 98 15.09 -1.46 -20.20
CA CYS A 98 15.53 -0.94 -18.91
C CYS A 98 16.59 0.13 -19.10
N PRO A 99 16.63 1.19 -18.27
CA PRO A 99 17.76 2.09 -18.21
C PRO A 99 19.07 1.32 -17.97
N GLU A 100 20.15 1.75 -18.58
CA GLU A 100 21.48 1.22 -18.26
C GLU A 100 21.84 1.60 -16.83
N GLY A 101 22.40 0.65 -16.06
CA GLY A 101 22.80 0.89 -14.67
C GLY A 101 22.78 -0.37 -13.82
N SER A 102 22.95 -0.19 -12.51
CA SER A 102 22.90 -1.30 -11.55
C SER A 102 21.53 -1.98 -11.57
N ARG A 103 21.54 -3.26 -11.88
CA ARG A 103 20.35 -4.13 -11.84
C ARG A 103 20.32 -4.91 -10.52
N ALA A 104 20.56 -4.23 -9.41
CA ALA A 104 20.43 -4.85 -8.11
C ALA A 104 18.99 -5.40 -7.97
N ARG A 105 18.91 -6.69 -7.72
CA ARG A 105 17.62 -7.31 -7.43
C ARG A 105 17.20 -6.96 -6.02
N TYR A 106 15.90 -6.71 -5.86
CA TYR A 106 15.25 -6.54 -4.57
C TYR A 106 14.05 -7.48 -4.54
N THR A 107 14.13 -8.48 -3.69
CA THR A 107 13.15 -9.56 -3.63
C THR A 107 12.02 -9.24 -2.64
N LEU A 108 11.00 -10.09 -2.59
CA LEU A 108 9.95 -9.98 -1.56
C LEU A 108 10.52 -10.29 -0.16
N ASP A 109 11.50 -11.18 -0.07
CA ASP A 109 12.15 -11.52 1.20
C ASP A 109 12.96 -10.32 1.72
N ASP A 110 13.71 -9.63 0.84
CA ASP A 110 14.42 -8.39 1.19
C ASP A 110 13.43 -7.34 1.70
N LEU A 111 12.32 -7.15 0.98
CA LEU A 111 11.29 -6.19 1.36
C LEU A 111 10.67 -6.52 2.74
N MET A 112 10.36 -7.78 3.01
CA MET A 112 9.81 -8.18 4.32
C MET A 112 10.82 -7.97 5.45
N ALA A 113 12.10 -8.28 5.21
CA ALA A 113 13.17 -8.05 6.17
C ALA A 113 13.31 -6.56 6.49
N ASP A 114 13.39 -5.70 5.46
CA ASP A 114 13.50 -4.25 5.63
C ASP A 114 12.26 -3.65 6.32
N LEU A 115 11.05 -4.11 5.99
CA LEU A 115 9.83 -3.68 6.66
C LEU A 115 9.80 -4.11 8.14
N SER A 116 10.37 -5.27 8.45
CA SER A 116 10.51 -5.72 9.84
C SER A 116 11.51 -4.86 10.61
N GLU A 117 12.67 -4.62 10.03
CA GLU A 117 13.74 -3.85 10.67
C GLU A 117 13.38 -2.37 10.81
N GLN A 118 12.93 -1.73 9.75
CA GLN A 118 12.67 -0.29 9.71
C GLN A 118 11.28 0.09 10.20
N GLY A 119 10.27 -0.74 9.91
CA GLY A 119 8.85 -0.46 10.17
C GLY A 119 8.31 -1.13 11.43
N GLY A 120 9.10 -2.01 12.07
CA GLY A 120 8.68 -2.77 13.24
C GLY A 120 7.54 -3.76 12.94
N ILE A 121 7.46 -4.26 11.71
CA ILE A 121 6.44 -5.22 11.29
C ILE A 121 6.94 -6.64 11.57
N PRO A 122 6.29 -7.42 12.47
CA PRO A 122 6.72 -8.76 12.75
C PRO A 122 6.71 -9.66 11.51
N LEU A 123 7.80 -10.39 11.25
CA LEU A 123 7.91 -11.29 10.08
C LEU A 123 6.82 -12.36 10.04
N ASP A 124 6.41 -12.86 11.17
CA ASP A 124 5.35 -13.87 11.32
C ASP A 124 3.93 -13.32 11.03
N SER A 125 3.79 -11.99 10.93
CA SER A 125 2.53 -11.36 10.52
C SER A 125 2.28 -11.40 9.00
N PHE A 126 3.32 -11.65 8.20
CA PHE A 126 3.18 -11.75 6.77
C PHE A 126 2.59 -13.10 6.34
N MET A 127 1.59 -13.03 5.49
CA MET A 127 0.89 -14.19 4.95
C MET A 127 0.96 -14.18 3.42
N PRO A 128 1.09 -15.35 2.77
CA PRO A 128 1.04 -15.44 1.33
C PRO A 128 -0.25 -14.86 0.75
N SER A 129 -0.17 -14.29 -0.45
CA SER A 129 -1.35 -13.79 -1.15
C SER A 129 -2.35 -14.92 -1.41
N GLN A 130 -3.61 -14.66 -1.12
CA GLN A 130 -4.70 -15.61 -1.38
C GLN A 130 -5.42 -15.35 -2.71
N CYS A 131 -5.17 -14.19 -3.33
CA CYS A 131 -5.81 -13.78 -4.58
C CYS A 131 -4.95 -14.06 -5.80
N ASP A 132 -3.63 -14.20 -5.60
CA ASP A 132 -2.64 -14.46 -6.63
C ASP A 132 -1.88 -15.76 -6.34
N HIS A 133 -0.80 -15.98 -7.08
CA HIS A 133 0.08 -17.09 -6.78
C HIS A 133 0.73 -16.92 -5.39
N PRO A 134 0.75 -17.93 -4.51
CA PRO A 134 1.23 -17.79 -3.13
C PRO A 134 2.67 -17.28 -2.99
N LEU A 135 3.50 -17.48 -4.03
CA LEU A 135 4.89 -17.00 -4.05
C LEU A 135 5.07 -15.63 -4.74
N CYS A 136 3.99 -15.01 -5.21
CA CYS A 136 4.05 -13.74 -5.93
C CYS A 136 3.67 -12.53 -5.09
N GLY A 137 3.23 -12.73 -3.85
CA GLY A 137 2.84 -11.62 -2.98
C GLY A 137 2.59 -12.06 -1.55
N PHE A 138 2.77 -11.11 -0.66
CA PHE A 138 2.48 -11.25 0.77
C PHE A 138 1.61 -10.10 1.22
N HIS A 139 0.88 -10.29 2.30
CA HIS A 139 0.12 -9.24 2.96
C HIS A 139 0.16 -9.41 4.47
N ALA A 140 -0.01 -8.31 5.19
CA ALA A 140 -0.21 -8.29 6.62
C ALA A 140 -1.25 -7.23 6.97
N ASN A 141 -2.12 -7.52 7.92
CA ASN A 141 -3.19 -6.62 8.34
C ASN A 141 -2.99 -6.20 9.79
N PHE A 142 -3.16 -4.90 10.07
CA PHE A 142 -2.94 -4.33 11.37
C PHE A 142 -4.07 -3.38 11.77
N LEU A 143 -4.35 -3.34 13.06
CA LEU A 143 -5.05 -2.24 13.68
C LEU A 143 -4.02 -1.20 14.11
N VAL A 144 -4.19 0.05 13.69
CA VAL A 144 -3.40 1.18 14.20
C VAL A 144 -4.02 1.62 15.52
N GLU A 145 -3.27 1.47 16.60
CA GLU A 145 -3.72 1.84 17.93
C GLU A 145 -3.62 3.36 18.16
N PRO A 146 -4.39 3.93 19.08
CA PRO A 146 -4.30 5.37 19.40
C PRO A 146 -2.90 5.81 19.84
N THR A 147 -2.10 4.90 20.39
CA THR A 147 -0.70 5.12 20.77
C THR A 147 0.26 5.13 19.57
N GLY A 148 -0.24 4.85 18.36
CA GLY A 148 0.57 4.70 17.15
C GLY A 148 1.18 3.30 16.98
N GLY A 149 0.88 2.36 17.87
CA GLY A 149 1.27 0.95 17.73
C GLY A 149 0.56 0.26 16.56
N LEU A 150 1.16 -0.83 16.09
CA LEU A 150 0.56 -1.73 15.11
C LEU A 150 0.23 -3.04 15.80
N ARG A 151 -1.06 -3.34 15.96
CA ARG A 151 -1.49 -4.63 16.48
C ARG A 151 -1.89 -5.53 15.32
N PRO A 152 -1.19 -6.66 15.10
CA PRO A 152 -1.52 -7.60 14.06
C PRO A 152 -2.97 -8.09 14.19
N LEU A 153 -3.70 -8.12 13.09
CA LEU A 153 -5.02 -8.74 13.05
C LEU A 153 -4.87 -10.20 12.65
N PRO A 154 -5.43 -11.14 13.45
CA PRO A 154 -5.43 -12.53 13.05
C PRO A 154 -6.20 -12.66 11.73
N ASN A 155 -5.65 -13.43 10.80
CA ASN A 155 -6.33 -13.75 9.55
C ASN A 155 -7.56 -14.62 9.84
N ILE A 156 -8.68 -14.00 10.07
CA ILE A 156 -9.98 -14.66 10.34
C ILE A 156 -10.43 -15.54 9.14
N THR A 157 -9.83 -15.31 7.99
CA THR A 157 -10.21 -15.96 6.74
C THR A 157 -9.74 -17.40 6.56
N HIS A 158 -8.79 -17.89 7.38
CA HIS A 158 -8.23 -19.22 7.17
C HIS A 158 -9.15 -20.40 7.46
N SER A 159 -10.09 -20.26 8.38
CA SER A 159 -10.97 -21.38 8.73
C SER A 159 -12.18 -21.54 7.78
N ALA A 160 -12.68 -20.44 7.23
CA ALA A 160 -13.83 -20.45 6.32
C ALA A 160 -13.44 -20.67 4.84
N GLN A 161 -12.20 -20.33 4.46
CA GLN A 161 -11.76 -20.28 3.06
C GLN A 161 -11.11 -21.56 2.54
N LYS A 162 -10.94 -22.59 3.35
CA LYS A 162 -10.39 -23.89 2.91
C LYS A 162 -11.13 -24.52 1.70
N LYS A 163 -12.29 -23.99 1.32
CA LYS A 163 -13.11 -24.51 0.22
C LYS A 163 -13.16 -23.62 -1.03
N CYS A 164 -12.61 -22.40 -0.97
CA CYS A 164 -12.74 -21.43 -2.05
C CYS A 164 -11.35 -21.12 -2.61
N GLY A 165 -11.06 -21.54 -3.84
CA GLY A 165 -9.78 -21.28 -4.50
C GLY A 165 -9.59 -19.80 -4.91
N ALA A 166 -8.40 -19.47 -5.41
CA ALA A 166 -8.02 -18.12 -5.85
C ALA A 166 -9.05 -17.37 -6.73
N PRO A 167 -9.77 -18.01 -7.66
CA PRO A 167 -10.81 -17.34 -8.45
C PRO A 167 -11.93 -16.75 -7.59
N HIS A 168 -12.41 -17.50 -6.60
CA HIS A 168 -13.47 -17.02 -5.69
C HIS A 168 -12.98 -15.86 -4.83
N ASN A 169 -11.76 -15.94 -4.32
CA ASN A 169 -11.18 -14.87 -3.51
C ASN A 169 -11.01 -13.58 -4.31
N ARG A 170 -10.59 -13.66 -5.58
CA ARG A 170 -10.52 -12.50 -6.49
C ARG A 170 -11.88 -11.87 -6.71
N GLU A 171 -12.90 -12.67 -6.96
CA GLU A 171 -14.26 -12.18 -7.16
C GLU A 171 -14.82 -11.55 -5.88
N TYR A 172 -14.57 -12.16 -4.72
CA TYR A 172 -14.95 -11.63 -3.42
C TYR A 172 -14.30 -10.27 -3.18
N VAL A 173 -12.98 -10.15 -3.36
CA VAL A 173 -12.24 -8.89 -3.19
C VAL A 173 -12.77 -7.82 -4.14
N ALA A 174 -12.96 -8.15 -5.42
CA ALA A 174 -13.47 -7.19 -6.41
C ALA A 174 -14.86 -6.64 -6.05
N ARG A 175 -15.70 -7.44 -5.38
CA ARG A 175 -17.06 -7.03 -5.00
C ARG A 175 -17.15 -6.38 -3.63
N HIS A 176 -16.21 -6.62 -2.72
CA HIS A 176 -16.31 -6.26 -1.30
C HIS A 176 -15.31 -5.19 -0.86
N TRP A 177 -14.67 -4.50 -1.78
CA TRP A 177 -13.81 -3.35 -1.47
C TRP A 177 -14.59 -2.10 -1.04
N ARG A 178 -15.89 -2.23 -0.87
CA ARG A 178 -16.75 -1.16 -0.37
C ARG A 178 -16.42 -0.82 1.08
N ARG A 179 -16.45 0.47 1.36
CA ARG A 179 -16.45 1.01 2.71
C ARG A 179 -17.75 0.57 3.40
N TYR A 180 -17.66 -0.26 4.44
CA TYR A 180 -18.77 -0.39 5.35
C TYR A 180 -18.90 0.90 6.16
N PRO A 181 -20.08 1.52 6.27
CA PRO A 181 -20.28 2.65 7.17
C PRO A 181 -19.92 2.23 8.59
N LEU A 182 -19.24 3.10 9.34
CA LEU A 182 -18.81 2.86 10.72
C LEU A 182 -20.02 2.59 11.68
N SER A 183 -21.25 2.80 11.21
CA SER A 183 -22.49 2.49 11.91
C SER A 183 -22.84 1.00 11.98
N CYS A 184 -22.02 0.12 11.38
CA CYS A 184 -22.24 -1.34 11.38
C CYS A 184 -21.23 -2.13 12.21
N LEU A 185 -20.47 -1.44 13.10
CA LEU A 185 -19.58 -2.08 14.09
C LEU A 185 -20.17 -2.01 15.48
#